data_d104d3c9c6464ad3e2815778e518bbb0
#
_entry.id   d104d3c9c6464ad3e2815778e518bbb0
#
_cell.length_a   1.000
_cell.length_b   1.000
_cell.length_c   1.000
_cell.angle_alpha   90.00
_cell.angle_beta   90.00
_cell.angle_gamma   90.00
#
_symmetry.space_group_name_H-M   'P 1'
#
loop_
_entity.id
_entity.type
_entity.pdbx_description
1 polymer ?
#
loop_
_entity_poly.entity_id
_entity_poly.type
_entity_poly.pdbx_seq_one_letter_code
_entity_poly.pdbx_strand_id
1 'polypeptide(L)'
;MYKIDKNKNNLIEIEKKNFSDFGFRERDHLQEWLVKNPQSLGEDLLVIQKEFSGFTDTNERLDILALDKSGCLVVIENKLDDSGKDVTWQALKYVSYCSTLKKEDIREIYQKYLNTLNDNSIASEKLSEFFEDSDYDELELNVGNNSQRVILVAANFRKEVTSTVLWLINFEIKIKCFKVSLHAQSEDLIIFDINQIIPTKEVEDYMISMADKVQVENQTKKSMTPRRKQQTDFWAKVMEAINKTDCSLFKNRIVAAGHWIGTPSQIKGASFNFAIYKSACRVE
;
A
#
# COMPACT_ATOMS: atom_id res chain seq x y z
N MET A 1 -26.96 13.60 10.32
CA MET A 1 -26.27 13.70 11.63
C MET A 1 -27.24 14.21 12.67
N TYR A 2 -27.11 13.89 13.97
CA TYR A 2 -28.03 14.31 15.01
C TYR A 2 -27.27 14.90 16.19
N LYS A 3 -27.78 15.99 16.73
CA LYS A 3 -27.35 16.59 18.01
C LYS A 3 -28.27 16.08 19.11
N ILE A 4 -27.70 15.71 20.26
CA ILE A 4 -28.48 15.30 21.44
C ILE A 4 -28.90 16.54 22.22
N ASP A 5 -30.20 16.76 22.37
CA ASP A 5 -30.74 17.68 23.34
C ASP A 5 -30.89 16.97 24.70
N LYS A 6 -29.93 17.22 25.59
CA LYS A 6 -29.91 16.58 26.93
C LYS A 6 -31.09 16.96 27.80
N ASN A 7 -31.61 18.17 27.62
CA ASN A 7 -32.71 18.68 28.48
C ASN A 7 -34.05 18.03 28.11
N LYS A 8 -34.27 17.78 26.82
CA LYS A 8 -35.49 17.17 26.29
C LYS A 8 -35.35 15.68 26.01
N ASN A 9 -34.16 15.09 26.23
CA ASN A 9 -33.85 13.72 25.88
C ASN A 9 -34.30 13.38 24.46
N ASN A 10 -33.93 14.22 23.48
CA ASN A 10 -34.39 14.14 22.11
C ASN A 10 -33.22 14.32 21.13
N LEU A 11 -33.38 13.85 19.90
CA LEU A 11 -32.47 14.04 18.78
C LEU A 11 -32.94 15.21 17.92
N ILE A 12 -32.03 16.14 17.65
CA ILE A 12 -32.26 17.25 16.71
C ILE A 12 -31.45 16.94 15.47
N GLU A 13 -32.10 16.83 14.33
CA GLU A 13 -31.43 16.59 13.06
C GLU A 13 -30.60 17.81 12.66
N ILE A 14 -29.34 17.54 12.28
CA ILE A 14 -28.49 18.52 11.61
C ILE A 14 -28.49 18.14 10.11
N GLU A 15 -29.07 19.01 9.31
CA GLU A 15 -29.28 18.76 7.90
C GLU A 15 -27.95 18.65 7.13
N LYS A 16 -27.91 17.73 6.18
CA LYS A 16 -26.83 17.68 5.19
C LYS A 16 -26.99 18.85 4.21
N LYS A 17 -25.91 19.56 3.96
CA LYS A 17 -25.83 20.69 3.03
C LYS A 17 -24.83 20.42 1.91
N ASN A 18 -24.95 21.16 0.81
CA ASN A 18 -23.96 21.13 -0.23
C ASN A 18 -22.84 22.12 0.10
N PHE A 19 -21.62 21.83 -0.33
CA PHE A 19 -20.49 22.75 -0.13
C PHE A 19 -20.72 24.09 -0.84
N SER A 20 -21.36 24.06 -2.00
CA SER A 20 -21.74 25.26 -2.77
C SER A 20 -22.67 26.21 -2.02
N ASP A 21 -23.53 25.70 -1.12
CA ASP A 21 -24.46 26.51 -0.34
C ASP A 21 -23.73 27.51 0.57
N PHE A 22 -22.47 27.21 0.92
CA PHE A 22 -21.59 28.04 1.75
C PHE A 22 -20.44 28.68 0.93
N GLY A 23 -20.46 28.57 -0.39
CA GLY A 23 -19.43 29.11 -1.24
C GLY A 23 -18.07 28.40 -1.13
N PHE A 24 -18.02 27.20 -0.55
CA PHE A 24 -16.80 26.42 -0.42
C PHE A 24 -16.36 25.88 -1.78
N ARG A 25 -15.04 25.91 -2.03
CA ARG A 25 -14.40 25.47 -3.25
C ARG A 25 -13.36 24.38 -2.97
N GLU A 26 -13.05 23.60 -3.99
CA GLU A 26 -12.13 22.48 -3.89
C GLU A 26 -10.73 22.94 -3.43
N ARG A 27 -10.11 23.84 -4.16
CA ARG A 27 -8.73 24.29 -3.88
C ARG A 27 -8.59 25.23 -2.70
N ASP A 28 -9.54 26.18 -2.60
CA ASP A 28 -9.44 27.24 -1.59
C ASP A 28 -9.86 26.77 -0.19
N HIS A 29 -10.63 25.68 -0.10
CA HIS A 29 -11.23 25.21 1.15
C HIS A 29 -10.90 23.74 1.42
N LEU A 30 -11.44 22.76 0.67
CA LEU A 30 -11.24 21.34 0.96
C LEU A 30 -9.76 20.96 1.00
N GLN A 31 -9.01 21.35 -0.03
CA GLN A 31 -7.59 21.08 -0.10
C GLN A 31 -6.82 21.75 1.05
N GLU A 32 -7.14 23.00 1.38
CA GLU A 32 -6.52 23.71 2.50
C GLU A 32 -6.83 23.07 3.85
N TRP A 33 -8.06 22.56 4.06
CA TRP A 33 -8.42 21.85 5.28
C TRP A 33 -7.62 20.57 5.44
N LEU A 34 -7.47 19.79 4.37
CA LEU A 34 -6.68 18.56 4.37
C LEU A 34 -5.18 18.85 4.59
N VAL A 35 -4.64 19.89 3.96
CA VAL A 35 -3.23 20.30 4.15
C VAL A 35 -2.95 20.74 5.59
N LYS A 36 -3.86 21.51 6.19
CA LYS A 36 -3.70 22.01 7.57
C LYS A 36 -4.01 20.96 8.64
N ASN A 37 -4.82 19.95 8.30
CA ASN A 37 -5.28 18.92 9.23
C ASN A 37 -5.15 17.52 8.59
N PRO A 38 -3.96 17.08 8.16
CA PRO A 38 -3.78 15.81 7.47
C PRO A 38 -4.19 14.61 8.35
N GLN A 39 -4.11 14.74 9.69
CA GLN A 39 -4.59 13.75 10.66
C GLN A 39 -6.10 13.46 10.55
N SER A 40 -6.88 14.34 9.90
CA SER A 40 -8.30 14.07 9.61
C SER A 40 -8.51 12.86 8.71
N LEU A 41 -7.46 12.43 8.00
CA LEU A 41 -7.43 11.20 7.20
C LEU A 41 -7.12 9.95 8.04
N GLY A 42 -7.16 10.08 9.39
CA GLY A 42 -7.07 8.96 10.32
C GLY A 42 -5.68 8.37 10.50
N GLU A 43 -4.64 9.05 10.03
CA GLU A 43 -3.24 8.66 10.14
C GLU A 43 -2.32 9.89 10.14
N ASP A 44 -1.07 9.69 10.60
CA ASP A 44 -0.07 10.75 10.59
C ASP A 44 0.51 10.88 9.19
N LEU A 45 0.33 12.04 8.58
CA LEU A 45 0.86 12.38 7.27
C LEU A 45 1.63 13.69 7.33
N LEU A 46 2.81 13.71 6.74
CA LEU A 46 3.58 14.93 6.50
C LEU A 46 3.33 15.42 5.07
N VAL A 47 2.61 16.53 4.93
CA VAL A 47 2.43 17.16 3.62
C VAL A 47 3.74 17.79 3.17
N ILE A 48 4.29 17.33 2.06
CA ILE A 48 5.56 17.79 1.51
C ILE A 48 5.38 18.72 0.30
N GLN A 49 4.20 18.71 -0.32
CA GLN A 49 3.89 19.64 -1.40
C GLN A 49 2.37 19.72 -1.65
N LYS A 50 1.88 20.90 -1.96
CA LYS A 50 0.56 21.18 -2.50
C LYS A 50 0.68 21.62 -3.97
N GLU A 51 -0.27 21.22 -4.82
CA GLU A 51 -0.27 21.57 -6.27
C GLU A 51 1.06 21.21 -6.95
N PHE A 52 1.54 19.98 -6.73
CA PHE A 52 2.82 19.52 -7.28
C PHE A 52 2.74 19.39 -8.81
N SER A 53 3.61 20.12 -9.51
CA SER A 53 3.68 20.18 -10.98
C SER A 53 5.07 19.80 -11.53
N GLY A 54 5.87 19.08 -10.75
CA GLY A 54 7.24 18.69 -11.10
C GLY A 54 7.37 17.59 -12.16
N PHE A 55 6.29 17.28 -12.88
CA PHE A 55 6.29 16.23 -13.91
C PHE A 55 6.72 16.83 -15.26
N THR A 56 7.69 16.16 -15.90
CA THR A 56 8.10 16.50 -17.26
C THR A 56 6.96 16.24 -18.24
N ASP A 57 6.78 17.14 -19.21
CA ASP A 57 5.86 17.01 -20.33
C ASP A 57 4.34 17.06 -20.00
N THR A 58 3.94 17.54 -18.82
CA THR A 58 2.54 17.72 -18.48
C THR A 58 2.31 19.01 -17.68
N ASN A 59 1.18 19.68 -17.93
CA ASN A 59 0.72 20.82 -17.14
C ASN A 59 -0.19 20.40 -15.98
N GLU A 60 -0.31 19.11 -15.75
CA GLU A 60 -1.15 18.57 -14.69
C GLU A 60 -0.51 18.78 -13.31
N ARG A 61 -1.34 18.86 -12.31
CA ARG A 61 -0.93 19.09 -10.92
C ARG A 61 -1.60 18.05 -10.03
N LEU A 62 -0.79 17.44 -9.22
CA LEU A 62 -1.22 16.60 -8.10
C LEU A 62 -1.68 17.50 -6.96
N ASP A 63 -2.86 17.26 -6.41
CA ASP A 63 -3.44 18.13 -5.39
C ASP A 63 -2.57 18.20 -4.13
N ILE A 64 -2.26 17.05 -3.50
CA ILE A 64 -1.43 17.00 -2.29
C ILE A 64 -0.49 15.79 -2.37
N LEU A 65 0.80 16.02 -2.15
CA LEU A 65 1.81 14.99 -1.97
C LEU A 65 2.26 14.97 -0.51
N ALA A 66 2.23 13.80 0.11
CA ALA A 66 2.59 13.60 1.51
C ALA A 66 3.48 12.38 1.70
N LEU A 67 4.05 12.24 2.91
CA LEU A 67 4.71 11.03 3.42
C LEU A 67 3.92 10.45 4.58
N ASP A 68 3.85 9.14 4.65
CA ASP A 68 3.38 8.45 5.87
C ASP A 68 4.55 8.00 6.75
N LYS A 69 4.24 7.51 7.96
CA LYS A 69 5.23 7.02 8.94
C LYS A 69 6.05 5.82 8.48
N SER A 70 5.66 5.16 7.39
CA SER A 70 6.42 4.07 6.77
C SER A 70 7.38 4.55 5.68
N GLY A 71 7.48 5.86 5.44
CA GLY A 71 8.28 6.44 4.35
C GLY A 71 7.65 6.29 2.96
N CYS A 72 6.39 5.84 2.86
CA CYS A 72 5.67 5.78 1.60
C CYS A 72 5.22 7.17 1.14
N LEU A 73 5.34 7.43 -0.16
CA LEU A 73 4.71 8.61 -0.76
C LEU A 73 3.19 8.41 -0.86
N VAL A 74 2.45 9.41 -0.42
CA VAL A 74 0.98 9.42 -0.43
C VAL A 74 0.49 10.49 -1.39
N VAL A 75 -0.14 10.03 -2.46
CA VAL A 75 -0.82 10.86 -3.45
C VAL A 75 -2.26 11.07 -3.00
N ILE A 76 -2.65 12.31 -2.73
CA ILE A 76 -4.00 12.64 -2.29
C ILE A 76 -4.67 13.48 -3.39
N GLU A 77 -5.74 12.94 -3.96
CA GLU A 77 -6.62 13.62 -4.92
C GLU A 77 -7.94 13.95 -4.25
N ASN A 78 -8.35 15.18 -4.31
CA ASN A 78 -9.58 15.65 -3.69
C ASN A 78 -10.55 16.26 -4.70
N LYS A 79 -11.83 15.96 -4.51
CA LYS A 79 -12.95 16.51 -5.27
C LYS A 79 -14.04 16.98 -4.31
N LEU A 80 -14.45 18.24 -4.46
CA LEU A 80 -15.41 18.82 -3.49
C LEU A 80 -16.79 18.18 -3.58
N ASP A 81 -17.24 17.84 -4.78
CA ASP A 81 -18.57 17.30 -5.03
C ASP A 81 -18.51 15.82 -5.44
N ASP A 82 -18.47 15.57 -6.72
CA ASP A 82 -18.42 14.24 -7.31
C ASP A 82 -16.97 13.86 -7.66
N SER A 83 -16.59 12.62 -7.40
CA SER A 83 -15.23 12.13 -7.67
C SER A 83 -14.78 12.31 -9.14
N GLY A 84 -15.72 12.53 -10.05
CA GLY A 84 -15.45 12.42 -11.47
C GLY A 84 -15.21 10.94 -11.87
N LYS A 85 -15.17 10.69 -13.16
CA LYS A 85 -14.88 9.34 -13.70
C LYS A 85 -13.38 9.04 -13.80
N ASP A 86 -12.56 10.05 -13.91
CA ASP A 86 -11.13 9.94 -14.26
C ASP A 86 -10.20 10.05 -13.04
N VAL A 87 -10.73 10.29 -11.82
CA VAL A 87 -9.93 10.52 -10.61
C VAL A 87 -8.97 9.36 -10.30
N THR A 88 -9.42 8.12 -10.49
CA THR A 88 -8.58 6.94 -10.25
C THR A 88 -7.42 6.88 -11.24
N TRP A 89 -7.69 7.13 -12.52
CA TRP A 89 -6.66 7.17 -13.55
C TRP A 89 -5.65 8.30 -13.30
N GLN A 90 -6.13 9.47 -12.92
CA GLN A 90 -5.31 10.62 -12.57
C GLN A 90 -4.37 10.29 -11.40
N ALA A 91 -4.91 9.73 -10.33
CA ALA A 91 -4.13 9.34 -9.16
C ALA A 91 -3.08 8.27 -9.48
N LEU A 92 -3.42 7.23 -10.26
CA LEU A 92 -2.47 6.19 -10.68
C LEU A 92 -1.34 6.75 -11.54
N LYS A 93 -1.64 7.70 -12.42
CA LYS A 93 -0.63 8.39 -13.21
C LYS A 93 0.35 9.14 -12.31
N TYR A 94 -0.14 9.88 -11.31
CA TYR A 94 0.73 10.58 -10.36
C TYR A 94 1.55 9.62 -9.49
N VAL A 95 0.98 8.51 -9.05
CA VAL A 95 1.73 7.44 -8.37
C VAL A 95 2.88 6.94 -9.22
N SER A 96 2.62 6.69 -10.52
CA SER A 96 3.65 6.26 -11.46
C SER A 96 4.79 7.29 -11.57
N TYR A 97 4.48 8.57 -11.65
CA TYR A 97 5.49 9.62 -11.67
C TYR A 97 6.27 9.72 -10.35
N CYS A 98 5.56 9.68 -9.22
CA CYS A 98 6.17 9.73 -7.90
C CYS A 98 7.03 8.50 -7.58
N SER A 99 6.80 7.36 -8.23
CA SER A 99 7.57 6.13 -7.99
C SER A 99 9.06 6.26 -8.34
N THR A 100 9.43 7.22 -9.17
CA THR A 100 10.82 7.48 -9.57
C THR A 100 11.55 8.44 -8.65
N LEU A 101 10.84 9.11 -7.73
CA LEU A 101 11.43 10.09 -6.82
C LEU A 101 12.34 9.40 -5.81
N LYS A 102 13.56 9.89 -5.71
CA LYS A 102 14.56 9.47 -4.72
C LYS A 102 14.41 10.31 -3.45
N LYS A 103 15.01 9.87 -2.38
CA LYS A 103 15.05 10.58 -1.09
C LYS A 103 15.47 12.05 -1.23
N GLU A 104 16.50 12.31 -2.06
CA GLU A 104 16.97 13.67 -2.29
C GLU A 104 15.96 14.53 -3.05
N ASP A 105 15.25 13.96 -4.03
CA ASP A 105 14.19 14.65 -4.75
C ASP A 105 13.04 15.03 -3.80
N ILE A 106 12.67 14.11 -2.90
CA ILE A 106 11.64 14.33 -1.88
C ILE A 106 12.04 15.47 -0.94
N ARG A 107 13.28 15.47 -0.44
CA ARG A 107 13.81 16.57 0.38
C ARG A 107 13.77 17.90 -0.33
N GLU A 108 14.19 17.94 -1.61
CA GLU A 108 14.18 19.18 -2.40
C GLU A 108 12.76 19.70 -2.66
N ILE A 109 11.82 18.80 -2.97
CA ILE A 109 10.40 19.14 -3.13
C ILE A 109 9.90 19.78 -1.84
N TYR A 110 10.15 19.14 -0.71
CA TYR A 110 9.70 19.64 0.58
C TYR A 110 10.34 20.97 0.95
N GLN A 111 11.65 21.14 0.72
CA GLN A 111 12.33 22.41 0.99
C GLN A 111 11.75 23.56 0.13
N LYS A 112 11.48 23.31 -1.15
CA LYS A 112 10.82 24.29 -2.00
C LYS A 112 9.44 24.65 -1.47
N TYR A 113 8.69 23.67 -0.98
CA TYR A 113 7.37 23.91 -0.41
C TYR A 113 7.44 24.75 0.87
N LEU A 114 8.33 24.43 1.81
CA LEU A 114 8.58 25.24 3.01
C LEU A 114 8.90 26.68 2.66
N ASN A 115 9.76 26.90 1.67
CA ASN A 115 10.10 28.24 1.20
C ASN A 115 8.88 29.02 0.65
N THR A 116 7.94 28.33 -0.01
CA THR A 116 6.69 28.98 -0.48
C THR A 116 5.77 29.40 0.67
N LEU A 117 5.88 28.72 1.80
CA LEU A 117 5.12 29.03 3.04
C LEU A 117 5.81 30.10 3.89
N ASN A 118 6.96 30.63 3.45
CA ASN A 118 7.84 31.46 4.25
C ASN A 118 8.28 30.79 5.57
N ASP A 119 8.34 29.46 5.57
CA ASP A 119 8.87 28.66 6.67
C ASP A 119 10.39 28.51 6.48
N ASN A 120 11.17 29.04 7.42
CA ASN A 120 12.63 28.99 7.38
C ASN A 120 13.20 27.66 7.88
N SER A 121 12.35 26.66 8.14
CA SER A 121 12.78 25.33 8.57
C SER A 121 13.57 24.60 7.48
N ILE A 122 14.44 23.71 7.89
CA ILE A 122 15.22 22.85 7.00
C ILE A 122 14.46 21.55 6.79
N ALA A 123 14.23 21.18 5.54
CA ALA A 123 13.42 20.00 5.19
C ALA A 123 13.96 18.70 5.81
N SER A 124 15.29 18.49 5.85
CA SER A 124 15.86 17.30 6.49
C SER A 124 15.57 17.23 7.99
N GLU A 125 15.58 18.37 8.69
CA GLU A 125 15.25 18.43 10.12
C GLU A 125 13.78 18.12 10.36
N LYS A 126 12.87 18.68 9.54
CA LYS A 126 11.44 18.38 9.60
C LYS A 126 11.12 16.93 9.25
N LEU A 127 11.84 16.33 8.32
CA LEU A 127 11.74 14.91 8.02
C LEU A 127 12.21 14.08 9.21
N SER A 128 13.36 14.36 9.78
CA SER A 128 13.85 13.69 11.00
C SER A 128 12.85 13.77 12.14
N GLU A 129 12.31 14.97 12.43
CA GLU A 129 11.28 15.19 13.44
C GLU A 129 10.02 14.32 13.17
N PHE A 130 9.54 14.28 11.93
CA PHE A 130 8.39 13.46 11.57
C PHE A 130 8.65 11.97 11.77
N PHE A 131 9.86 11.50 11.55
CA PHE A 131 10.28 10.10 11.75
C PHE A 131 10.93 9.86 13.14
N GLU A 132 10.38 10.51 14.19
CA GLU A 132 10.78 10.30 15.59
C GLU A 132 12.25 10.59 15.89
N ASP A 133 12.73 11.71 15.36
CA ASP A 133 14.11 12.19 15.48
C ASP A 133 15.19 11.23 14.91
N SER A 134 14.78 10.35 13.99
CA SER A 134 15.71 9.50 13.25
C SER A 134 16.67 10.35 12.41
N ASP A 135 17.92 9.90 12.26
CA ASP A 135 18.88 10.59 11.41
C ASP A 135 18.37 10.60 9.96
N TYR A 136 18.37 11.78 9.32
CA TYR A 136 17.96 11.90 7.93
C TYR A 136 18.69 10.93 7.01
N ASP A 137 19.99 10.70 7.24
CA ASP A 137 20.80 9.81 6.40
C ASP A 137 20.35 8.34 6.50
N GLU A 138 19.72 7.94 7.57
CA GLU A 138 19.18 6.60 7.81
C GLU A 138 17.74 6.42 7.32
N LEU A 139 17.03 7.52 7.00
CA LEU A 139 15.64 7.42 6.55
C LEU A 139 15.53 6.69 5.21
N GLU A 140 14.59 5.76 5.14
CA GLU A 140 14.18 5.07 3.92
C GLU A 140 12.88 5.69 3.39
N LEU A 141 12.98 6.56 2.39
CA LEU A 141 11.84 7.22 1.77
C LEU A 141 11.61 6.68 0.37
N ASN A 142 10.38 6.28 0.07
CA ASN A 142 9.96 5.77 -1.24
C ASN A 142 10.77 4.55 -1.71
N VAL A 143 11.13 3.65 -0.78
CA VAL A 143 11.99 2.49 -1.04
C VAL A 143 11.15 1.21 -1.20
N GLY A 144 11.51 0.39 -2.18
CA GLY A 144 10.89 -0.91 -2.43
C GLY A 144 9.63 -0.86 -3.30
N ASN A 145 9.07 -2.04 -3.53
CA ASN A 145 7.82 -2.18 -4.27
C ASN A 145 6.64 -1.73 -3.39
N ASN A 146 5.66 -1.05 -3.99
CA ASN A 146 4.48 -0.52 -3.30
C ASN A 146 4.80 0.53 -2.21
N SER A 147 5.84 1.34 -2.44
CA SER A 147 6.22 2.47 -1.59
C SER A 147 5.40 3.75 -1.89
N GLN A 148 4.42 3.67 -2.76
CA GLN A 148 3.45 4.71 -3.03
C GLN A 148 2.05 4.21 -2.71
N ARG A 149 1.16 5.14 -2.34
CA ARG A 149 -0.26 4.86 -2.11
C ARG A 149 -1.13 6.06 -2.44
N VAL A 150 -2.42 5.81 -2.59
CA VAL A 150 -3.40 6.80 -3.01
C VAL A 150 -4.43 7.03 -1.91
N ILE A 151 -4.81 8.27 -1.72
CA ILE A 151 -6.00 8.67 -0.96
C ILE A 151 -6.90 9.49 -1.90
N LEU A 152 -8.11 9.02 -2.12
CA LEU A 152 -9.15 9.75 -2.83
C LEU A 152 -10.13 10.35 -1.83
N VAL A 153 -10.40 11.65 -1.95
CA VAL A 153 -11.35 12.36 -1.08
C VAL A 153 -12.44 12.98 -1.94
N ALA A 154 -13.72 12.63 -1.69
CA ALA A 154 -14.84 13.23 -2.42
C ALA A 154 -16.12 13.23 -1.60
N ALA A 155 -17.04 14.18 -1.89
CA ALA A 155 -18.37 14.15 -1.27
C ALA A 155 -19.23 13.01 -1.78
N ASN A 156 -19.06 12.62 -3.06
CA ASN A 156 -19.74 11.48 -3.64
C ASN A 156 -18.77 10.71 -4.55
N PHE A 157 -18.80 9.40 -4.44
CA PHE A 157 -18.03 8.51 -5.31
C PHE A 157 -18.94 7.87 -6.34
N ARG A 158 -18.56 7.94 -7.59
CA ARG A 158 -19.24 7.22 -8.68
C ARG A 158 -19.01 5.73 -8.54
N LYS A 159 -19.99 4.94 -8.98
CA LYS A 159 -19.92 3.47 -8.90
C LYS A 159 -18.73 2.90 -9.66
N GLU A 160 -18.42 3.45 -10.84
CA GLU A 160 -17.24 3.04 -11.62
C GLU A 160 -15.93 3.29 -10.88
N VAL A 161 -15.82 4.39 -10.11
CA VAL A 161 -14.63 4.69 -9.31
C VAL A 161 -14.48 3.68 -8.17
N THR A 162 -15.55 3.46 -7.39
CA THR A 162 -15.49 2.53 -6.26
C THR A 162 -15.25 1.09 -6.70
N SER A 163 -15.83 0.64 -7.82
CA SER A 163 -15.59 -0.69 -8.35
C SER A 163 -14.15 -0.85 -8.87
N THR A 164 -13.60 0.17 -9.53
CA THR A 164 -12.20 0.18 -9.96
C THR A 164 -11.24 0.14 -8.78
N VAL A 165 -11.47 0.95 -7.75
CA VAL A 165 -10.67 0.95 -6.53
C VAL A 165 -10.67 -0.41 -5.86
N LEU A 166 -11.84 -1.03 -5.67
CA LEU A 166 -11.95 -2.37 -5.09
C LEU A 166 -11.21 -3.42 -5.91
N TRP A 167 -11.25 -3.30 -7.24
CA TRP A 167 -10.50 -4.19 -8.11
C TRP A 167 -8.99 -4.00 -7.96
N LEU A 168 -8.50 -2.74 -7.92
CA LEU A 168 -7.08 -2.42 -7.75
C LEU A 168 -6.51 -2.90 -6.40
N ILE A 169 -7.30 -2.84 -5.33
CA ILE A 169 -6.91 -3.35 -4.00
C ILE A 169 -6.60 -4.85 -4.07
N ASN A 170 -7.30 -5.64 -4.89
CA ASN A 170 -7.00 -7.06 -5.08
C ASN A 170 -5.62 -7.31 -5.73
N PHE A 171 -5.02 -6.29 -6.35
CA PHE A 171 -3.66 -6.31 -6.90
C PHE A 171 -2.65 -5.61 -5.99
N GLU A 172 -2.95 -5.54 -4.70
CA GLU A 172 -2.08 -4.95 -3.67
C GLU A 172 -1.78 -3.45 -3.86
N ILE A 173 -2.57 -2.75 -4.70
CA ILE A 173 -2.46 -1.30 -4.84
C ILE A 173 -3.12 -0.64 -3.63
N LYS A 174 -2.34 0.11 -2.87
CA LYS A 174 -2.77 0.76 -1.63
C LYS A 174 -3.60 2.01 -1.95
N ILE A 175 -4.93 1.89 -1.94
CA ILE A 175 -5.87 2.99 -2.19
C ILE A 175 -6.87 3.08 -1.03
N LYS A 176 -7.06 4.29 -0.50
CA LYS A 176 -8.13 4.62 0.45
C LYS A 176 -9.09 5.62 -0.17
N CYS A 177 -10.39 5.48 0.12
CA CYS A 177 -11.39 6.46 -0.26
C CYS A 177 -12.04 7.06 0.99
N PHE A 178 -12.05 8.38 1.07
CA PHE A 178 -12.68 9.15 2.14
C PHE A 178 -13.88 9.92 1.58
N LYS A 179 -15.03 9.69 2.18
CA LYS A 179 -16.23 10.47 1.86
C LYS A 179 -16.31 11.65 2.80
N VAL A 180 -16.49 12.84 2.22
CA VAL A 180 -16.70 14.07 2.98
C VAL A 180 -18.16 14.52 2.90
N SER A 181 -18.67 15.11 3.96
CA SER A 181 -19.99 15.70 3.98
C SER A 181 -20.05 16.92 4.88
N LEU A 182 -20.97 17.82 4.54
CA LEU A 182 -21.21 19.05 5.28
C LEU A 182 -22.56 18.96 5.94
N HIS A 183 -22.62 19.33 7.20
CA HIS A 183 -23.87 19.42 7.98
C HIS A 183 -23.94 20.78 8.65
N ALA A 184 -25.10 21.42 8.63
CA ALA A 184 -25.27 22.70 9.27
C ALA A 184 -26.64 22.80 9.96
N GLN A 185 -26.63 23.38 11.15
CA GLN A 185 -27.87 23.75 11.88
C GLN A 185 -28.14 25.25 11.74
N SER A 186 -27.09 26.06 11.62
CA SER A 186 -27.11 27.50 11.40
C SER A 186 -25.84 27.91 10.66
N GLU A 187 -25.73 29.18 10.29
CA GLU A 187 -24.48 29.69 9.68
C GLU A 187 -23.27 29.61 10.63
N ASP A 188 -23.52 29.63 11.96
CA ASP A 188 -22.44 29.56 12.96
C ASP A 188 -22.04 28.13 13.33
N LEU A 189 -22.86 27.12 13.01
CA LEU A 189 -22.58 25.72 13.30
C LEU A 189 -22.55 24.92 12.02
N ILE A 190 -21.37 24.85 11.46
CA ILE A 190 -21.05 24.05 10.28
C ILE A 190 -20.13 22.90 10.71
N ILE A 191 -20.53 21.68 10.42
CA ILE A 191 -19.78 20.46 10.77
C ILE A 191 -19.30 19.83 9.47
N PHE A 192 -17.99 19.69 9.36
CA PHE A 192 -17.34 18.90 8.32
C PHE A 192 -17.11 17.49 8.83
N ASP A 193 -17.65 16.52 8.12
CA ASP A 193 -17.54 15.11 8.44
C ASP A 193 -16.71 14.41 7.37
N ILE A 194 -15.72 13.61 7.78
CA ILE A 194 -14.82 12.86 6.90
C ILE A 194 -14.73 11.42 7.37
N ASN A 195 -15.07 10.47 6.50
CA ASN A 195 -15.14 9.06 6.83
C ASN A 195 -14.47 8.20 5.77
N GLN A 196 -13.59 7.30 6.19
CA GLN A 196 -13.04 6.27 5.30
C GLN A 196 -14.13 5.27 4.92
N ILE A 197 -14.33 5.08 3.61
CA ILE A 197 -15.36 4.19 3.06
C ILE A 197 -14.78 2.99 2.31
N ILE A 198 -13.55 3.08 1.83
CA ILE A 198 -12.86 1.98 1.12
C ILE A 198 -11.37 2.00 1.47
N PRO A 199 -10.81 0.86 1.96
CA PRO A 199 -11.58 -0.12 2.72
C PRO A 199 -12.20 0.56 3.96
N THR A 200 -13.23 -0.01 4.58
CA THR A 200 -13.64 0.48 5.90
C THR A 200 -12.54 0.15 6.91
N LYS A 201 -12.46 0.86 8.03
CA LYS A 201 -11.42 0.61 9.05
C LYS A 201 -11.42 -0.84 9.51
N GLU A 202 -12.59 -1.41 9.75
CA GLU A 202 -12.72 -2.81 10.19
C GLU A 202 -12.20 -3.80 9.13
N VAL A 203 -12.43 -3.52 7.84
CA VAL A 203 -11.91 -4.35 6.74
C VAL A 203 -10.42 -4.17 6.58
N GLU A 204 -9.90 -2.95 6.74
CA GLU A 204 -8.46 -2.66 6.68
C GLU A 204 -7.70 -3.43 7.76
N ASP A 205 -8.15 -3.39 9.01
CA ASP A 205 -7.56 -4.11 10.13
C ASP A 205 -7.54 -5.63 9.87
N TYR A 206 -8.61 -6.16 9.28
CA TYR A 206 -8.69 -7.56 8.90
C TYR A 206 -7.73 -7.91 7.75
N MET A 207 -7.61 -7.04 6.73
CA MET A 207 -6.69 -7.23 5.61
C MET A 207 -5.23 -7.23 6.08
N ILE A 208 -4.85 -6.34 7.00
CA ILE A 208 -3.52 -6.30 7.61
C ILE A 208 -3.24 -7.63 8.32
N SER A 209 -4.17 -8.09 9.15
CA SER A 209 -4.04 -9.35 9.88
C SER A 209 -3.91 -10.57 8.94
N MET A 210 -4.60 -10.56 7.80
CA MET A 210 -4.47 -11.60 6.78
C MET A 210 -3.12 -11.54 6.07
N ALA A 211 -2.64 -10.33 5.73
CA ALA A 211 -1.34 -10.15 5.08
C ALA A 211 -0.20 -10.64 5.97
N ASP A 212 -0.23 -10.31 7.26
CA ASP A 212 0.73 -10.79 8.26
C ASP A 212 0.74 -12.32 8.34
N LYS A 213 -0.44 -12.93 8.37
CA LYS A 213 -0.56 -14.41 8.37
C LYS A 213 0.07 -15.01 7.11
N VAL A 214 -0.24 -14.49 5.93
CA VAL A 214 0.32 -14.97 4.66
C VAL A 214 1.84 -14.79 4.63
N GLN A 215 2.35 -13.68 5.17
CA GLN A 215 3.78 -13.44 5.26
C GLN A 215 4.48 -14.45 6.16
N VAL A 216 3.93 -14.73 7.33
CA VAL A 216 4.42 -15.77 8.25
C VAL A 216 4.37 -17.15 7.60
N GLU A 217 3.28 -17.51 6.92
CA GLU A 217 3.16 -18.78 6.20
C GLU A 217 4.17 -18.89 5.05
N ASN A 218 4.42 -17.82 4.31
CA ASN A 218 5.40 -17.78 3.23
C ASN A 218 6.84 -17.87 3.76
N GLN A 219 7.15 -17.20 4.88
CA GLN A 219 8.45 -17.35 5.55
C GLN A 219 8.65 -18.78 6.06
N THR A 220 7.61 -19.38 6.61
CA THR A 220 7.65 -20.79 7.07
C THR A 220 7.81 -21.77 5.90
N LYS A 221 7.21 -21.47 4.74
CA LYS A 221 7.39 -22.25 3.50
C LYS A 221 8.77 -22.06 2.86
N LYS A 222 9.35 -20.87 2.95
CA LYS A 222 10.70 -20.56 2.42
C LYS A 222 11.81 -21.08 3.32
N SER A 223 11.60 -21.23 4.61
CA SER A 223 12.54 -21.89 5.51
C SER A 223 12.54 -23.39 5.19
N MET A 224 13.51 -23.84 4.41
CA MET A 224 13.77 -25.28 4.28
C MET A 224 14.02 -25.83 5.68
N THR A 225 13.12 -26.70 6.18
CA THR A 225 13.36 -27.38 7.45
C THR A 225 14.72 -28.07 7.37
N PRO A 226 15.49 -28.16 8.45
CA PRO A 226 16.79 -28.85 8.46
C PRO A 226 16.72 -30.22 7.78
N ARG A 227 15.61 -30.92 7.95
CA ARG A 227 15.34 -32.22 7.31
C ARG A 227 15.23 -32.12 5.78
N ARG A 228 14.54 -31.12 5.26
CA ARG A 228 14.43 -30.90 3.80
C ARG A 228 15.77 -30.54 3.18
N LYS A 229 16.56 -29.74 3.87
CA LYS A 229 17.92 -29.42 3.44
C LYS A 229 18.79 -30.67 3.38
N GLN A 230 18.77 -31.49 4.42
CA GLN A 230 19.51 -32.76 4.45
C GLN A 230 19.08 -33.73 3.32
N GLN A 231 17.78 -33.80 3.03
CA GLN A 231 17.28 -34.61 1.91
C GLN A 231 17.78 -34.09 0.56
N THR A 232 17.73 -32.79 0.33
CA THR A 232 18.23 -32.17 -0.91
C THR A 232 19.73 -32.39 -1.05
N ASP A 233 20.51 -32.16 0.01
CA ASP A 233 21.97 -32.35 0.01
C ASP A 233 22.37 -33.84 -0.22
N PHE A 234 21.59 -34.75 0.36
CA PHE A 234 21.77 -36.18 0.13
C PHE A 234 21.55 -36.56 -1.33
N TRP A 235 20.40 -36.15 -1.89
CA TRP A 235 20.09 -36.47 -3.28
C TRP A 235 21.07 -35.81 -4.28
N ALA A 236 21.54 -34.59 -3.97
CA ALA A 236 22.57 -33.95 -4.81
C ALA A 236 23.83 -34.80 -4.90
N LYS A 237 24.30 -35.36 -3.75
CA LYS A 237 25.48 -36.25 -3.73
C LYS A 237 25.21 -37.57 -4.46
N VAL A 238 24.01 -38.16 -4.31
CA VAL A 238 23.63 -39.38 -5.03
C VAL A 238 23.62 -39.13 -6.54
N MET A 239 23.05 -38.02 -6.98
CA MET A 239 23.02 -37.68 -8.40
C MET A 239 24.41 -37.40 -8.97
N GLU A 240 25.29 -36.75 -8.20
CA GLU A 240 26.68 -36.56 -8.60
C GLU A 240 27.39 -37.90 -8.79
N ALA A 241 27.16 -38.86 -7.89
CA ALA A 241 27.71 -40.21 -8.00
C ALA A 241 27.16 -40.96 -9.22
N ILE A 242 25.86 -40.91 -9.46
CA ILE A 242 25.18 -41.55 -10.61
C ILE A 242 25.70 -40.95 -11.93
N ASN A 243 25.88 -39.63 -12.02
CA ASN A 243 26.37 -38.98 -13.22
C ASN A 243 27.80 -39.34 -13.58
N LYS A 244 28.59 -39.88 -12.64
CA LYS A 244 29.95 -40.43 -12.88
C LYS A 244 29.93 -41.88 -13.41
N THR A 245 28.77 -42.52 -13.42
CA THR A 245 28.58 -43.89 -13.96
C THR A 245 28.03 -43.84 -15.40
N ASP A 246 28.01 -44.96 -16.07
CA ASP A 246 27.39 -45.13 -17.39
C ASP A 246 25.86 -45.23 -17.34
N CYS A 247 25.26 -45.03 -16.19
CA CYS A 247 23.80 -45.09 -15.99
C CYS A 247 23.12 -43.89 -16.64
N SER A 248 22.39 -44.13 -17.72
CA SER A 248 21.63 -43.08 -18.44
C SER A 248 20.27 -42.78 -17.85
N LEU A 249 19.72 -43.66 -17.03
CA LEU A 249 18.32 -43.61 -16.53
C LEU A 249 18.05 -42.39 -15.65
N PHE A 250 18.98 -41.95 -14.84
CA PHE A 250 18.83 -40.83 -13.92
C PHE A 250 19.58 -39.57 -14.35
N LYS A 251 20.18 -39.57 -15.54
CA LYS A 251 21.05 -38.48 -16.02
C LYS A 251 20.29 -37.18 -16.08
N ASN A 252 20.86 -36.08 -15.52
CA ASN A 252 20.28 -34.74 -15.52
C ASN A 252 18.93 -34.61 -14.76
N ARG A 253 18.64 -35.49 -13.82
CA ARG A 253 17.44 -35.35 -12.97
C ARG A 253 17.57 -34.17 -12.01
N ILE A 254 16.53 -33.36 -11.93
CA ILE A 254 16.42 -32.25 -10.94
C ILE A 254 16.16 -32.85 -9.56
N VAL A 255 16.95 -32.45 -8.60
CA VAL A 255 16.86 -32.89 -7.21
C VAL A 255 15.81 -32.07 -6.47
N ALA A 256 14.89 -32.72 -5.78
CA ALA A 256 13.94 -32.12 -4.88
C ALA A 256 13.99 -32.79 -3.49
N ALA A 257 13.57 -32.07 -2.44
CA ALA A 257 13.43 -32.65 -1.12
C ALA A 257 12.33 -33.72 -1.14
N GLY A 258 12.67 -34.97 -0.86
CA GLY A 258 11.74 -36.09 -0.86
C GLY A 258 12.37 -37.36 -0.31
N HIS A 259 11.54 -38.38 -0.08
CA HIS A 259 11.98 -39.71 0.40
C HIS A 259 12.45 -40.62 -0.74
N TRP A 260 12.14 -40.26 -1.97
CA TRP A 260 12.48 -41.06 -3.15
C TRP A 260 12.75 -40.17 -4.36
N ILE A 261 13.51 -40.69 -5.30
CA ILE A 261 13.72 -40.12 -6.64
C ILE A 261 13.52 -41.25 -7.65
N GLY A 262 12.66 -41.04 -8.66
CA GLY A 262 12.28 -42.05 -9.60
C GLY A 262 12.49 -41.65 -11.05
N THR A 263 12.62 -42.66 -11.91
CA THR A 263 12.67 -42.51 -13.37
C THR A 263 11.81 -43.58 -14.02
N PRO A 264 11.06 -43.26 -15.10
CA PRO A 264 10.34 -44.28 -15.85
C PRO A 264 11.26 -45.35 -16.37
N SER A 265 10.84 -46.60 -16.28
CA SER A 265 11.48 -47.67 -17.03
C SER A 265 10.98 -47.66 -18.48
N GLN A 266 11.64 -48.38 -19.37
CA GLN A 266 11.13 -48.55 -20.75
C GLN A 266 9.91 -49.46 -20.82
N ILE A 267 9.48 -50.05 -19.70
CA ILE A 267 8.34 -50.94 -19.58
C ILE A 267 7.13 -50.14 -19.10
N LYS A 268 6.03 -50.21 -19.83
CA LYS A 268 4.80 -49.52 -19.51
C LYS A 268 4.28 -49.92 -18.07
N GLY A 269 4.14 -48.94 -17.21
CA GLY A 269 3.65 -49.12 -15.84
C GLY A 269 4.73 -49.50 -14.80
N ALA A 270 6.02 -49.53 -15.20
CA ALA A 270 7.16 -49.74 -14.30
C ALA A 270 8.05 -48.52 -14.18
N SER A 271 8.63 -48.28 -13.01
CA SER A 271 9.63 -47.23 -12.76
C SER A 271 10.75 -47.75 -11.88
N PHE A 272 11.91 -47.13 -11.99
CA PHE A 272 13.01 -47.35 -11.08
C PHE A 272 13.04 -46.22 -10.07
N ASN A 273 13.07 -46.56 -8.78
CA ASN A 273 13.06 -45.58 -7.70
C ASN A 273 14.24 -45.84 -6.75
N PHE A 274 14.93 -44.77 -6.37
CA PHE A 274 15.78 -44.78 -5.19
C PHE A 274 14.94 -44.22 -4.01
N ALA A 275 14.82 -44.94 -2.93
CA ALA A 275 14.09 -44.54 -1.75
C ALA A 275 15.00 -44.50 -0.50
N ILE A 276 14.84 -43.46 0.31
CA ILE A 276 15.54 -43.30 1.58
C ILE A 276 14.56 -43.41 2.77
N TYR A 277 14.90 -44.24 3.70
CA TYR A 277 14.18 -44.44 4.97
C TYR A 277 15.11 -44.04 6.11
N LYS A 278 14.56 -44.03 7.32
CA LYS A 278 15.30 -43.65 8.53
C LYS A 278 16.56 -44.52 8.78
N SER A 279 16.54 -45.77 8.35
CA SER A 279 17.57 -46.76 8.62
C SER A 279 18.02 -47.56 7.37
N ALA A 280 17.51 -47.24 6.20
CA ALA A 280 17.81 -48.01 4.98
C ALA A 280 17.67 -47.11 3.72
N CYS A 281 18.41 -47.48 2.67
CA CYS A 281 18.19 -47.04 1.31
C CYS A 281 17.78 -48.26 0.47
N ARG A 282 16.85 -48.07 -0.48
CA ARG A 282 16.38 -49.13 -1.37
C ARG A 282 16.33 -48.63 -2.81
N VAL A 283 16.50 -49.61 -3.69
CA VAL A 283 16.21 -49.49 -5.11
C VAL A 283 14.96 -50.33 -5.35
N GLU A 284 13.90 -49.70 -5.86
CA GLU A 284 12.59 -50.33 -6.08
C GLU A 284 12.18 -50.20 -7.55
#